data_dc18342bd5731bcb4e4aba487fa7e15e
#
_entry.id   dc18342bd5731bcb4e4aba487fa7e15e
#
_cell.length_a   1.000
_cell.length_b   1.000
_cell.length_c   1.000
_cell.angle_alpha   90.00
_cell.angle_beta   90.00
_cell.angle_gamma   90.00
#
_symmetry.space_group_name_H-M   'P 1'
#
loop_
_entity.id
_entity.type
_entity.pdbx_description
1 polymer ?
#
loop_
_entity_poly.entity_id
_entity_poly.type
_entity_poly.pdbx_seq_one_letter_code
_entity_poly.pdbx_strand_id
1 'polypeptide(L)'
;MDLKRKIPEKFKDAGASLHSAGQKLNRALRKNANGQDTGSGHAAAKESRMSVRQRREIRVSWTFLAPSIIGVAMFFVLPFFVVIYYSLIDNPVRHRLVGLANYVRVFNNSAFRLAALNTLKFSLVAVPLAVSLSLLLAVVMEQKLPWKSRFRSFFLSPMMVPTASVIMIWQILFHYNGLANVLLAKFGVGKIDWLKSSYAQVPIILLFLWKNLGYNMILFMSGLANIPRDQIEVARLESATEFQIFWLIKIRYLSSTILFVTIMSLINSFKVFRETYLMSGDYPYDALYMLQHFMNNTFRSLDYQKLSSAAVMMALFMIVVIGALFLAEDRFGRDLE
;
A
#
# COMPACT_ATOMS: atom_id res chain seq x y z
N MET A 1 31.94 -46.91 -54.75
CA MET A 1 31.68 -47.54 -53.46
C MET A 1 30.44 -46.85 -52.92
N ASP A 2 29.28 -47.45 -53.27
CA ASP A 2 27.94 -46.87 -53.02
C ASP A 2 27.50 -47.11 -51.60
N LEU A 3 27.17 -46.06 -50.89
CA LEU A 3 26.49 -46.08 -49.57
C LEU A 3 25.14 -45.37 -49.68
N LYS A 4 24.16 -46.00 -50.36
CA LYS A 4 22.74 -45.63 -50.22
C LYS A 4 22.21 -46.20 -48.91
N ARG A 5 22.16 -45.36 -47.85
CA ARG A 5 21.49 -45.69 -46.61
C ARG A 5 19.96 -45.72 -46.81
N LYS A 6 19.35 -46.89 -46.65
CA LYS A 6 17.91 -47.13 -46.64
C LYS A 6 17.29 -46.33 -45.44
N ILE A 7 16.43 -45.41 -45.76
CA ILE A 7 15.55 -44.72 -44.75
C ILE A 7 14.46 -45.75 -44.39
N PRO A 8 14.23 -46.01 -43.08
CA PRO A 8 13.19 -46.97 -42.65
C PRO A 8 11.79 -46.47 -43.06
N GLU A 9 10.95 -47.40 -43.53
CA GLU A 9 9.57 -47.15 -44.03
C GLU A 9 8.68 -46.40 -43.03
N LYS A 10 8.90 -46.52 -41.72
CA LYS A 10 8.20 -45.78 -40.67
C LYS A 10 8.28 -44.26 -40.82
N PHE A 11 9.28 -43.69 -41.48
CA PHE A 11 9.35 -42.25 -41.73
C PHE A 11 8.56 -41.76 -42.94
N LYS A 12 8.22 -42.65 -43.88
CA LYS A 12 7.37 -42.29 -45.01
C LYS A 12 5.90 -42.16 -44.61
N ASP A 13 5.43 -43.01 -43.67
CA ASP A 13 4.05 -42.98 -43.19
C ASP A 13 3.79 -41.77 -42.28
N ALA A 14 4.79 -41.36 -41.48
CA ALA A 14 4.68 -40.15 -40.68
C ALA A 14 4.62 -38.87 -41.53
N GLY A 15 5.36 -38.81 -42.64
CA GLY A 15 5.29 -37.68 -43.58
C GLY A 15 3.94 -37.57 -44.32
N ALA A 16 3.33 -38.69 -44.70
CA ALA A 16 2.03 -38.72 -45.34
C ALA A 16 0.89 -38.31 -44.38
N SER A 17 0.98 -38.70 -43.12
CA SER A 17 0.01 -38.34 -42.09
C SER A 17 0.08 -36.83 -41.73
N LEU A 18 1.26 -36.23 -41.63
CA LEU A 18 1.45 -34.80 -41.41
C LEU A 18 0.97 -33.95 -42.60
N HIS A 19 1.15 -34.45 -43.85
CA HIS A 19 0.66 -33.76 -45.05
C HIS A 19 -0.88 -33.75 -45.11
N SER A 20 -1.53 -34.88 -44.75
CA SER A 20 -2.99 -34.98 -44.69
C SER A 20 -3.59 -34.13 -43.56
N ALA A 21 -2.93 -34.02 -42.41
CA ALA A 21 -3.33 -33.17 -41.32
C ALA A 21 -3.21 -31.67 -41.69
N GLY A 22 -2.13 -31.29 -42.39
CA GLY A 22 -1.96 -29.91 -42.88
C GLY A 22 -3.01 -29.50 -43.92
N GLN A 23 -3.42 -30.43 -44.82
CA GLN A 23 -4.48 -30.17 -45.79
C GLN A 23 -5.88 -30.05 -45.14
N LYS A 24 -6.15 -30.83 -44.10
CA LYS A 24 -7.41 -30.70 -43.32
C LYS A 24 -7.46 -29.38 -42.56
N LEU A 25 -6.35 -28.93 -41.96
CA LEU A 25 -6.24 -27.65 -41.28
C LEU A 25 -6.42 -26.47 -42.24
N ASN A 26 -5.80 -26.53 -43.43
CA ASN A 26 -5.93 -25.49 -44.46
C ASN A 26 -7.36 -25.43 -45.05
N ARG A 27 -8.07 -26.57 -45.17
CA ARG A 27 -9.49 -26.60 -45.56
C ARG A 27 -10.39 -26.01 -44.48
N ALA A 28 -10.09 -26.27 -43.20
CA ALA A 28 -10.84 -25.70 -42.08
C ALA A 28 -10.65 -24.16 -41.99
N LEU A 29 -9.42 -23.66 -42.16
CA LEU A 29 -9.12 -22.23 -42.18
C LEU A 29 -9.73 -21.53 -43.41
N ARG A 30 -9.75 -22.12 -44.60
CA ARG A 30 -10.45 -21.58 -45.78
C ARG A 30 -11.97 -21.57 -45.63
N LYS A 31 -12.56 -22.54 -44.91
CA LYS A 31 -14.01 -22.58 -44.64
C LYS A 31 -14.44 -21.49 -43.67
N ASN A 32 -13.55 -21.10 -42.73
CA ASN A 32 -13.78 -19.95 -41.84
C ASN A 32 -13.54 -18.60 -42.54
N ALA A 33 -12.65 -18.52 -43.49
CA ALA A 33 -12.39 -17.27 -44.23
C ALA A 33 -13.46 -16.93 -45.27
N ASN A 34 -14.15 -17.93 -45.86
CA ASN A 34 -15.21 -17.70 -46.85
C ASN A 34 -16.63 -17.54 -46.22
N GLY A 35 -16.73 -17.52 -44.87
CA GLY A 35 -17.97 -17.24 -44.15
C GLY A 35 -18.14 -15.80 -43.71
N GLN A 36 -17.24 -14.90 -44.08
CA GLN A 36 -17.23 -13.50 -43.58
C GLN A 36 -17.41 -12.40 -44.66
N ASP A 37 -18.02 -12.71 -45.81
CA ASP A 37 -18.37 -11.64 -46.75
C ASP A 37 -19.80 -11.84 -47.30
N THR A 38 -20.81 -11.37 -46.59
CA THR A 38 -22.05 -10.74 -47.09
C THR A 38 -22.87 -10.29 -45.90
N GLY A 39 -22.92 -8.97 -45.61
CA GLY A 39 -23.82 -8.43 -44.62
C GLY A 39 -23.41 -7.06 -44.07
N SER A 40 -23.15 -6.12 -44.95
CA SER A 40 -23.22 -4.70 -44.59
C SER A 40 -24.68 -4.34 -44.26
N GLY A 41 -24.95 -3.98 -43.00
CA GLY A 41 -26.23 -3.38 -42.64
C GLY A 41 -26.73 -3.87 -41.28
N HIS A 42 -26.71 -2.95 -40.30
CA HIS A 42 -27.28 -3.12 -38.95
C HIS A 42 -26.38 -3.71 -37.87
N ALA A 43 -25.31 -3.00 -37.53
CA ALA A 43 -24.76 -3.06 -36.19
C ALA A 43 -25.65 -2.25 -35.22
N ALA A 44 -26.92 -2.62 -35.09
CA ALA A 44 -27.74 -2.27 -33.93
C ALA A 44 -27.22 -3.11 -32.76
N ALA A 45 -26.88 -2.44 -31.67
CA ALA A 45 -26.41 -3.01 -30.42
C ALA A 45 -27.22 -4.25 -30.03
N LYS A 46 -26.67 -5.44 -30.27
CA LYS A 46 -27.18 -6.68 -29.71
C LYS A 46 -26.79 -6.65 -28.24
N GLU A 47 -27.63 -6.02 -27.40
CA GLU A 47 -27.57 -6.26 -25.95
C GLU A 47 -27.50 -7.77 -25.78
N SER A 48 -26.36 -8.27 -25.35
CA SER A 48 -26.14 -9.69 -25.13
C SER A 48 -27.04 -10.08 -23.94
N ARG A 49 -28.24 -10.59 -24.24
CA ARG A 49 -29.11 -11.20 -23.23
C ARG A 49 -28.29 -12.30 -22.56
N MET A 50 -27.86 -12.03 -21.32
CA MET A 50 -27.12 -13.00 -20.53
C MET A 50 -27.83 -14.35 -20.54
N SER A 51 -27.09 -15.42 -20.83
CA SER A 51 -27.66 -16.76 -20.87
C SER A 51 -28.23 -17.15 -19.50
N VAL A 52 -29.21 -18.04 -19.47
CA VAL A 52 -29.84 -18.53 -18.21
C VAL A 52 -28.76 -19.11 -17.28
N ARG A 53 -27.71 -19.73 -17.84
CA ARG A 53 -26.57 -20.28 -17.12
C ARG A 53 -25.74 -19.17 -16.45
N GLN A 54 -25.42 -18.10 -17.18
CA GLN A 54 -24.70 -16.93 -16.64
C GLN A 54 -25.49 -16.24 -15.52
N ARG A 55 -26.81 -16.11 -15.66
CA ARG A 55 -27.66 -15.55 -14.60
C ARG A 55 -27.69 -16.43 -13.35
N ARG A 56 -27.64 -17.75 -13.49
CA ARG A 56 -27.56 -18.70 -12.38
C ARG A 56 -26.20 -18.62 -11.69
N GLU A 57 -25.11 -18.56 -12.43
CA GLU A 57 -23.76 -18.42 -11.91
C GLU A 57 -23.59 -17.10 -11.15
N ILE A 58 -24.08 -15.98 -11.69
CA ILE A 58 -24.08 -14.68 -11.01
C ILE A 58 -24.89 -14.75 -9.71
N ARG A 59 -26.07 -15.35 -9.72
CA ARG A 59 -26.91 -15.47 -8.52
C ARG A 59 -26.24 -16.31 -7.44
N VAL A 60 -25.66 -17.44 -7.80
CA VAL A 60 -24.90 -18.30 -6.88
C VAL A 60 -23.69 -17.53 -6.32
N SER A 61 -22.93 -16.81 -7.16
CA SER A 61 -21.80 -15.98 -6.70
C SER A 61 -22.24 -14.90 -5.71
N TRP A 62 -23.36 -14.21 -5.97
CA TRP A 62 -23.93 -13.23 -5.04
C TRP A 62 -24.35 -13.86 -3.71
N THR A 63 -24.92 -15.09 -3.72
CA THR A 63 -25.32 -15.79 -2.50
C THR A 63 -24.10 -16.12 -1.62
N PHE A 64 -22.97 -16.51 -2.21
CA PHE A 64 -21.71 -16.76 -1.47
C PHE A 64 -21.06 -15.47 -0.97
N LEU A 65 -21.14 -14.37 -1.74
CA LEU A 65 -20.57 -13.07 -1.36
C LEU A 65 -21.47 -12.30 -0.37
N ALA A 66 -22.79 -12.55 -0.35
CA ALA A 66 -23.75 -11.80 0.45
C ALA A 66 -23.40 -11.72 1.94
N PRO A 67 -23.02 -12.81 2.66
CA PRO A 67 -22.67 -12.71 4.08
C PRO A 67 -21.51 -11.74 4.33
N SER A 68 -20.48 -11.79 3.48
CA SER A 68 -19.31 -10.89 3.59
C SER A 68 -19.69 -9.44 3.27
N ILE A 69 -20.47 -9.21 2.21
CA ILE A 69 -20.91 -7.86 1.81
C ILE A 69 -21.81 -7.26 2.89
N ILE A 70 -22.75 -8.05 3.43
CA ILE A 70 -23.64 -7.60 4.52
C ILE A 70 -22.81 -7.22 5.75
N GLY A 71 -21.82 -8.05 6.13
CA GLY A 71 -20.91 -7.75 7.24
C GLY A 71 -20.16 -6.44 7.02
N VAL A 72 -19.56 -6.25 5.86
CA VAL A 72 -18.85 -5.00 5.52
C VAL A 72 -19.83 -3.81 5.49
N ALA A 73 -21.00 -3.96 4.90
CA ALA A 73 -21.99 -2.90 4.86
C ALA A 73 -22.46 -2.48 6.26
N MET A 74 -22.72 -3.45 7.14
CA MET A 74 -23.24 -3.21 8.50
C MET A 74 -22.18 -2.61 9.42
N PHE A 75 -20.92 -3.09 9.37
CA PHE A 75 -19.90 -2.68 10.33
C PHE A 75 -18.99 -1.54 9.85
N PHE A 76 -18.91 -1.28 8.56
CA PHE A 76 -18.05 -0.23 8.01
C PHE A 76 -18.84 0.85 7.25
N VAL A 77 -19.68 0.45 6.31
CA VAL A 77 -20.37 1.42 5.43
C VAL A 77 -21.44 2.18 6.19
N LEU A 78 -22.30 1.48 6.93
CA LEU A 78 -23.37 2.14 7.69
C LEU A 78 -22.85 3.09 8.77
N PRO A 79 -21.87 2.73 9.64
CA PRO A 79 -21.29 3.67 10.59
C PRO A 79 -20.65 4.88 9.91
N PHE A 80 -20.05 4.72 8.73
CA PHE A 80 -19.48 5.84 7.99
C PHE A 80 -20.56 6.85 7.55
N PHE A 81 -21.69 6.38 7.07
CA PHE A 81 -22.83 7.27 6.76
C PHE A 81 -23.39 7.97 8.00
N VAL A 82 -23.43 7.27 9.15
CA VAL A 82 -23.81 7.88 10.43
C VAL A 82 -22.85 9.01 10.80
N VAL A 83 -21.55 8.82 10.64
CA VAL A 83 -20.54 9.87 10.89
C VAL A 83 -20.75 11.05 9.94
N ILE A 84 -21.02 10.83 8.65
CA ILE A 84 -21.35 11.90 7.70
C ILE A 84 -22.61 12.66 8.18
N TYR A 85 -23.64 11.95 8.57
CA TYR A 85 -24.87 12.57 9.08
C TYR A 85 -24.60 13.47 10.30
N TYR A 86 -23.87 12.94 11.31
CA TYR A 86 -23.51 13.71 12.50
C TYR A 86 -22.67 14.96 12.20
N SER A 87 -21.85 14.92 11.14
CA SER A 87 -21.05 16.07 10.73
C SER A 87 -21.86 17.23 10.16
N LEU A 88 -23.10 16.95 9.68
CA LEU A 88 -23.98 17.90 9.01
C LEU A 88 -25.07 18.51 9.93
N ILE A 89 -25.22 17.99 11.16
CA ILE A 89 -26.25 18.47 12.11
C ILE A 89 -25.64 19.31 13.23
N ASP A 90 -26.47 20.16 13.84
CA ASP A 90 -26.07 21.04 14.95
C ASP A 90 -25.90 20.29 16.29
N ASN A 91 -26.83 19.38 16.57
CA ASN A 91 -26.93 18.73 17.87
C ASN A 91 -27.65 17.39 17.73
N PRO A 92 -27.24 16.33 18.50
CA PRO A 92 -27.91 15.01 18.50
C PRO A 92 -29.38 15.03 18.96
N VAL A 93 -29.84 16.10 19.62
CA VAL A 93 -31.19 16.24 20.12
C VAL A 93 -32.11 16.96 19.14
N ARG A 94 -31.62 18.06 18.53
CA ARG A 94 -32.42 18.91 17.66
C ARG A 94 -32.40 18.47 16.19
N HIS A 95 -31.34 17.77 15.80
CA HIS A 95 -31.13 17.24 14.44
C HIS A 95 -31.29 18.27 13.29
N ARG A 96 -31.02 19.56 13.56
CA ARG A 96 -31.08 20.61 12.52
C ARG A 96 -29.87 20.48 11.59
N LEU A 97 -30.12 20.46 10.30
CA LEU A 97 -29.06 20.48 9.31
C LEU A 97 -28.37 21.85 9.27
N VAL A 98 -27.08 21.90 9.55
CA VAL A 98 -26.25 23.12 9.52
C VAL A 98 -25.26 23.09 8.34
N GLY A 99 -25.31 22.08 7.51
CA GLY A 99 -24.44 21.95 6.34
C GLY A 99 -22.97 21.94 6.73
N LEU A 100 -22.18 22.82 6.15
CA LEU A 100 -20.72 22.86 6.32
C LEU A 100 -20.25 23.66 7.56
N ALA A 101 -21.16 24.19 8.39
CA ALA A 101 -20.77 25.03 9.53
C ALA A 101 -19.83 24.32 10.52
N ASN A 102 -20.06 23.02 10.77
CA ASN A 102 -19.18 22.25 11.66
C ASN A 102 -17.77 22.08 11.08
N TYR A 103 -17.65 21.91 9.78
CA TYR A 103 -16.35 21.82 9.10
C TYR A 103 -15.56 23.13 9.21
N VAL A 104 -16.22 24.27 9.01
CA VAL A 104 -15.60 25.59 9.20
C VAL A 104 -15.15 25.79 10.64
N ARG A 105 -15.98 25.38 11.63
CA ARG A 105 -15.64 25.43 13.05
C ARG A 105 -14.42 24.57 13.37
N VAL A 106 -14.34 23.34 12.87
CA VAL A 106 -13.20 22.44 13.06
C VAL A 106 -11.95 23.00 12.39
N PHE A 107 -12.06 23.47 11.15
CA PHE A 107 -10.93 24.03 10.41
C PHE A 107 -10.34 25.27 11.09
N ASN A 108 -11.16 26.10 11.72
CA ASN A 108 -10.73 27.28 12.49
C ASN A 108 -10.24 26.97 13.91
N ASN A 109 -10.36 25.74 14.36
CA ASN A 109 -9.88 25.31 15.68
C ASN A 109 -8.35 25.19 15.69
N SER A 110 -7.69 25.91 16.63
CA SER A 110 -6.22 25.92 16.74
C SER A 110 -5.63 24.54 17.06
N ALA A 111 -6.29 23.78 17.94
CA ALA A 111 -5.85 22.43 18.30
C ALA A 111 -5.97 21.44 17.11
N PHE A 112 -7.01 21.57 16.29
CA PHE A 112 -7.15 20.79 15.05
C PHE A 112 -6.03 21.11 14.05
N ARG A 113 -5.76 22.40 13.83
CA ARG A 113 -4.70 22.83 12.92
C ARG A 113 -3.32 22.34 13.37
N LEU A 114 -3.02 22.47 14.66
CA LEU A 114 -1.78 21.96 15.25
C LEU A 114 -1.66 20.45 15.02
N ALA A 115 -2.71 19.70 15.36
CA ALA A 115 -2.76 18.27 15.23
C ALA A 115 -2.61 17.80 13.77
N ALA A 116 -3.29 18.46 12.83
CA ALA A 116 -3.20 18.19 11.40
C ALA A 116 -1.80 18.46 10.85
N LEU A 117 -1.19 19.60 11.20
CA LEU A 117 0.18 19.94 10.79
C LEU A 117 1.20 18.95 11.34
N ASN A 118 1.09 18.55 12.61
CA ASN A 118 1.99 17.57 13.22
C ASN A 118 1.88 16.20 12.55
N THR A 119 0.65 15.74 12.27
CA THR A 119 0.42 14.48 11.55
C THR A 119 0.99 14.55 10.14
N LEU A 120 0.80 15.66 9.44
CA LEU A 120 1.34 15.86 8.10
C LEU A 120 2.88 15.88 8.11
N LYS A 121 3.52 16.65 9.00
CA LYS A 121 4.98 16.69 9.15
C LYS A 121 5.54 15.30 9.45
N PHE A 122 4.92 14.60 10.40
CA PHE A 122 5.31 13.23 10.74
C PHE A 122 5.23 12.31 9.52
N SER A 123 4.10 12.30 8.81
CA SER A 123 3.91 11.42 7.65
C SER A 123 4.86 11.76 6.50
N LEU A 124 5.09 13.05 6.22
CA LEU A 124 6.01 13.50 5.18
C LEU A 124 7.48 13.10 5.43
N VAL A 125 7.87 12.89 6.68
CA VAL A 125 9.22 12.44 7.03
C VAL A 125 9.26 10.92 7.21
N ALA A 126 8.34 10.37 8.01
CA ALA A 126 8.38 8.96 8.40
C ALA A 126 8.07 8.01 7.23
N VAL A 127 7.13 8.37 6.34
CA VAL A 127 6.74 7.49 5.22
C VAL A 127 7.85 7.38 4.17
N PRO A 128 8.41 8.46 3.62
CA PRO A 128 9.53 8.34 2.66
C PRO A 128 10.75 7.64 3.25
N LEU A 129 11.08 7.90 4.53
CA LEU A 129 12.16 7.21 5.21
C LEU A 129 11.89 5.70 5.35
N ALA A 130 10.66 5.31 5.73
CA ALA A 130 10.31 3.90 5.84
C ALA A 130 10.37 3.19 4.48
N VAL A 131 9.86 3.82 3.41
CA VAL A 131 9.87 3.27 2.06
C VAL A 131 11.30 3.14 1.54
N SER A 132 12.09 4.21 1.58
CA SER A 132 13.47 4.21 1.04
C SER A 132 14.40 3.30 1.83
N LEU A 133 14.37 3.33 3.17
CA LEU A 133 15.23 2.45 3.98
C LEU A 133 14.86 0.98 3.84
N SER A 134 13.56 0.64 3.76
CA SER A 134 13.14 -0.74 3.56
C SER A 134 13.46 -1.25 2.14
N LEU A 135 13.37 -0.40 1.12
CA LEU A 135 13.83 -0.73 -0.23
C LEU A 135 15.35 -0.96 -0.26
N LEU A 136 16.13 -0.07 0.37
CA LEU A 136 17.57 -0.24 0.51
C LEU A 136 17.91 -1.58 1.19
N LEU A 137 17.25 -1.89 2.31
CA LEU A 137 17.45 -3.15 3.01
C LEU A 137 17.07 -4.35 2.14
N ALA A 138 15.99 -4.28 1.35
CA ALA A 138 15.57 -5.34 0.45
C ALA A 138 16.62 -5.60 -0.65
N VAL A 139 17.18 -4.54 -1.24
CA VAL A 139 18.23 -4.64 -2.26
C VAL A 139 19.52 -5.24 -1.66
N VAL A 140 19.90 -4.83 -0.45
CA VAL A 140 21.04 -5.45 0.25
C VAL A 140 20.75 -6.94 0.52
N MET A 141 19.52 -7.27 0.94
CA MET A 141 19.11 -8.65 1.19
C MET A 141 18.95 -9.48 -0.09
N GLU A 142 18.88 -8.89 -1.29
CA GLU A 142 18.90 -9.62 -2.55
C GLU A 142 20.23 -10.32 -2.81
N GLN A 143 21.32 -9.71 -2.33
CA GLN A 143 22.68 -10.25 -2.48
C GLN A 143 22.85 -11.60 -1.75
N LYS A 144 23.88 -12.35 -2.14
CA LYS A 144 24.26 -13.63 -1.51
C LYS A 144 24.91 -13.38 -0.15
N LEU A 145 24.11 -12.98 0.85
CA LEU A 145 24.59 -12.75 2.20
C LEU A 145 24.57 -14.04 3.03
N PRO A 146 25.63 -14.31 3.82
CA PRO A 146 25.58 -15.37 4.82
C PRO A 146 24.50 -15.01 5.87
N TRP A 147 23.77 -16.03 6.36
CA TRP A 147 22.73 -15.88 7.38
C TRP A 147 21.53 -14.99 7.01
N LYS A 148 21.25 -14.82 5.74
CA LYS A 148 20.12 -14.05 5.20
C LYS A 148 18.78 -14.32 5.92
N SER A 149 18.50 -15.58 6.26
CA SER A 149 17.29 -15.95 7.00
C SER A 149 17.24 -15.35 8.41
N ARG A 150 18.39 -15.32 9.12
CA ARG A 150 18.47 -14.73 10.47
C ARG A 150 18.28 -13.21 10.44
N PHE A 151 18.84 -12.53 9.44
CA PHE A 151 18.62 -11.09 9.25
C PHE A 151 17.13 -10.79 8.99
N ARG A 152 16.48 -11.58 8.12
CA ARG A 152 15.04 -11.42 7.87
C ARG A 152 14.23 -11.58 9.16
N SER A 153 14.49 -12.61 9.96
CA SER A 153 13.79 -12.82 11.23
C SER A 153 14.06 -11.70 12.22
N PHE A 154 15.29 -11.17 12.28
CA PHE A 154 15.65 -10.05 13.14
C PHE A 154 14.84 -8.78 12.79
N PHE A 155 14.75 -8.43 11.51
CA PHE A 155 13.98 -7.25 11.07
C PHE A 155 12.47 -7.43 11.21
N LEU A 156 11.95 -8.67 11.25
CA LEU A 156 10.52 -8.95 11.50
C LEU A 156 10.16 -8.97 12.98
N SER A 157 11.12 -9.21 13.86
CA SER A 157 10.86 -9.36 15.30
C SER A 157 10.14 -8.15 15.93
N PRO A 158 10.40 -6.88 15.53
CA PRO A 158 9.68 -5.72 16.08
C PRO A 158 8.16 -5.79 15.93
N MET A 159 7.67 -6.40 14.87
CA MET A 159 6.24 -6.52 14.61
C MET A 159 5.55 -7.51 15.57
N MET A 160 6.29 -8.46 16.11
CA MET A 160 5.78 -9.49 17.02
C MET A 160 5.74 -9.03 18.48
N VAL A 161 6.45 -7.95 18.81
CA VAL A 161 6.53 -7.47 20.21
C VAL A 161 5.30 -6.61 20.54
N PRO A 162 4.65 -6.84 21.71
CA PRO A 162 3.53 -6.01 22.15
C PRO A 162 3.93 -4.53 22.27
N THR A 163 3.13 -3.63 21.70
CA THR A 163 3.43 -2.20 21.63
C THR A 163 3.70 -1.59 23.01
N ALA A 164 2.91 -1.97 24.03
CA ALA A 164 3.07 -1.43 25.40
C ALA A 164 4.47 -1.72 26.00
N SER A 165 4.97 -2.93 25.81
CA SER A 165 6.32 -3.31 26.29
C SER A 165 7.43 -2.51 25.59
N VAL A 166 7.27 -2.32 24.28
CA VAL A 166 8.22 -1.51 23.49
C VAL A 166 8.24 -0.07 23.97
N ILE A 167 7.07 0.52 24.23
CA ILE A 167 6.96 1.90 24.68
C ILE A 167 7.66 2.12 26.02
N MET A 168 7.55 1.18 26.96
CA MET A 168 8.29 1.25 28.24
C MET A 168 9.81 1.35 28.01
N ILE A 169 10.34 0.52 27.10
CA ILE A 169 11.76 0.55 26.74
C ILE A 169 12.11 1.90 26.09
N TRP A 170 11.26 2.38 25.20
CA TRP A 170 11.44 3.66 24.51
C TRP A 170 11.44 4.85 25.48
N GLN A 171 10.54 4.87 26.47
CA GLN A 171 10.50 5.89 27.51
C GLN A 171 11.81 5.93 28.32
N ILE A 172 12.39 4.77 28.65
CA ILE A 172 13.68 4.68 29.37
C ILE A 172 14.82 5.16 28.49
N LEU A 173 14.87 4.74 27.21
CA LEU A 173 15.91 5.12 26.24
C LEU A 173 15.94 6.63 26.01
N PHE A 174 14.77 7.26 25.81
CA PHE A 174 14.61 8.68 25.50
C PHE A 174 14.28 9.54 26.73
N HIS A 175 14.42 8.98 27.93
CA HIS A 175 14.34 9.77 29.16
C HIS A 175 15.47 10.82 29.21
N TYR A 176 15.25 11.94 29.93
CA TYR A 176 16.24 13.01 30.08
C TYR A 176 17.62 12.50 30.54
N ASN A 177 17.65 11.52 31.45
CA ASN A 177 18.86 10.82 31.90
C ASN A 177 19.04 9.45 31.23
N GLY A 178 18.35 9.19 30.12
CA GLY A 178 18.36 7.93 29.40
C GLY A 178 19.56 7.75 28.47
N LEU A 179 19.66 6.56 27.88
CA LEU A 179 20.81 6.16 27.05
C LEU A 179 21.03 7.09 25.85
N ALA A 180 19.96 7.64 25.25
CA ALA A 180 20.08 8.56 24.12
C ALA A 180 20.93 9.79 24.48
N ASN A 181 20.66 10.41 25.64
CA ASN A 181 21.41 11.57 26.10
C ASN A 181 22.83 11.20 26.60
N VAL A 182 23.02 10.01 27.16
CA VAL A 182 24.34 9.52 27.51
C VAL A 182 25.26 9.36 26.28
N LEU A 183 24.67 8.86 25.18
CA LEU A 183 25.39 8.73 23.91
C LEU A 183 25.70 10.12 23.31
N LEU A 184 24.73 11.05 23.31
CA LEU A 184 24.93 12.42 22.81
C LEU A 184 26.03 13.17 23.58
N ALA A 185 26.09 13.00 24.91
CA ALA A 185 27.11 13.61 25.75
C ALA A 185 28.52 13.20 25.34
N LYS A 186 28.75 11.97 24.82
CA LYS A 186 30.04 11.53 24.29
C LYS A 186 30.50 12.32 23.06
N PHE A 187 29.55 12.90 22.33
CA PHE A 187 29.82 13.76 21.16
C PHE A 187 29.76 15.25 21.50
N GLY A 188 29.77 15.61 22.79
CA GLY A 188 29.72 17.00 23.24
C GLY A 188 28.36 17.70 23.06
N VAL A 189 27.30 16.97 22.77
CA VAL A 189 25.96 17.52 22.61
C VAL A 189 25.28 17.58 23.98
N GLY A 190 24.63 18.70 24.29
CA GLY A 190 23.85 18.89 25.51
C GLY A 190 22.66 17.93 25.62
N LYS A 191 22.18 17.70 26.84
CA LYS A 191 21.00 16.87 27.06
C LYS A 191 19.75 17.48 26.44
N ILE A 192 18.97 16.66 25.78
CA ILE A 192 17.69 17.01 25.14
C ILE A 192 16.55 16.37 25.94
N ASP A 193 15.51 17.13 26.23
CA ASP A 193 14.25 16.55 26.70
C ASP A 193 13.44 16.06 25.50
N TRP A 194 13.68 14.80 25.12
CA TRP A 194 13.14 14.21 23.91
C TRP A 194 11.62 14.21 23.82
N LEU A 195 10.91 14.15 24.94
CA LEU A 195 9.46 14.03 24.95
C LEU A 195 8.73 15.38 25.18
N LYS A 196 9.47 16.39 25.64
CA LYS A 196 8.93 17.72 25.97
C LYS A 196 9.63 18.86 25.23
N SER A 197 10.09 18.58 24.01
CA SER A 197 10.75 19.59 23.15
C SER A 197 10.23 19.50 21.72
N SER A 198 10.66 20.42 20.87
CA SER A 198 10.38 20.39 19.42
C SER A 198 10.93 19.13 18.71
N TYR A 199 11.88 18.44 19.33
CA TYR A 199 12.43 17.17 18.81
C TYR A 199 11.61 15.94 19.17
N ALA A 200 10.45 16.11 19.84
CA ALA A 200 9.67 14.99 20.36
C ALA A 200 9.15 14.03 19.27
N GLN A 201 9.04 14.48 18.01
CA GLN A 201 8.72 13.57 16.89
C GLN A 201 9.83 12.59 16.56
N VAL A 202 11.12 12.87 16.87
CA VAL A 202 12.26 12.01 16.50
C VAL A 202 12.17 10.61 17.14
N PRO A 203 11.94 10.43 18.45
CA PRO A 203 11.72 9.13 19.05
C PRO A 203 10.58 8.35 18.41
N ILE A 204 9.48 9.02 18.03
CA ILE A 204 8.33 8.39 17.41
C ILE A 204 8.62 7.97 15.97
N ILE A 205 9.37 8.78 15.21
CA ILE A 205 9.82 8.42 13.85
C ILE A 205 10.74 7.18 13.93
N LEU A 206 11.68 7.15 14.85
CA LEU A 206 12.57 5.99 15.04
C LEU A 206 11.79 4.73 15.42
N LEU A 207 10.79 4.86 16.30
CA LEU A 207 9.90 3.76 16.66
C LEU A 207 9.08 3.28 15.46
N PHE A 208 8.53 4.21 14.68
CA PHE A 208 7.77 3.92 13.47
C PHE A 208 8.63 3.16 12.45
N LEU A 209 9.85 3.62 12.19
CA LEU A 209 10.79 2.96 11.31
C LEU A 209 11.10 1.56 11.82
N TRP A 210 11.50 1.42 13.09
CA TRP A 210 11.83 0.13 13.70
C TRP A 210 10.72 -0.89 13.55
N LYS A 211 9.44 -0.48 13.68
CA LYS A 211 8.27 -1.37 13.54
C LYS A 211 7.94 -1.71 12.09
N ASN A 212 8.12 -0.80 11.15
CA ASN A 212 7.64 -0.97 9.79
C ASN A 212 8.71 -1.45 8.79
N LEU A 213 10.01 -1.19 9.04
CA LEU A 213 11.09 -1.51 8.11
C LEU A 213 11.12 -2.99 7.70
N GLY A 214 10.97 -3.91 8.65
CA GLY A 214 11.05 -5.33 8.38
C GLY A 214 9.93 -5.84 7.48
N TYR A 215 8.70 -5.43 7.75
CA TYR A 215 7.54 -5.78 6.93
C TYR A 215 7.66 -5.21 5.51
N ASN A 216 7.95 -3.92 5.40
CA ASN A 216 8.13 -3.26 4.12
C ASN A 216 9.29 -3.88 3.31
N MET A 217 10.41 -4.21 3.97
CA MET A 217 11.54 -4.91 3.36
C MET A 217 11.13 -6.24 2.72
N ILE A 218 10.29 -7.04 3.39
CA ILE A 218 9.82 -8.32 2.83
C ILE A 218 8.93 -8.10 1.61
N LEU A 219 8.05 -7.11 1.62
CA LEU A 219 7.24 -6.77 0.46
C LEU A 219 8.13 -6.40 -0.74
N PHE A 220 9.15 -5.57 -0.53
CA PHE A 220 10.12 -5.24 -1.58
C PHE A 220 10.94 -6.45 -2.04
N MET A 221 11.36 -7.32 -1.13
CA MET A 221 12.07 -8.56 -1.49
C MET A 221 11.19 -9.47 -2.36
N SER A 222 9.88 -9.55 -2.09
CA SER A 222 8.93 -10.29 -2.91
C SER A 222 8.79 -9.67 -4.30
N GLY A 223 8.69 -8.35 -4.39
CA GLY A 223 8.67 -7.64 -5.67
C GLY A 223 9.96 -7.83 -6.48
N LEU A 224 11.13 -7.72 -5.84
CA LEU A 224 12.43 -7.96 -6.49
C LEU A 224 12.56 -9.39 -7.04
N ALA A 225 12.01 -10.37 -6.33
CA ALA A 225 12.07 -11.77 -6.75
C ALA A 225 11.22 -12.07 -8.01
N ASN A 226 10.26 -11.21 -8.34
CA ASN A 226 9.40 -11.35 -9.52
C ASN A 226 10.00 -10.74 -10.79
N ILE A 227 11.14 -10.04 -10.69
CA ILE A 227 11.82 -9.46 -11.86
C ILE A 227 12.43 -10.58 -12.70
N PRO A 228 12.15 -10.66 -14.03
CA PRO A 228 12.74 -11.65 -14.90
C PRO A 228 14.27 -11.53 -14.93
N ARG A 229 14.96 -12.63 -14.67
CA ARG A 229 16.44 -12.64 -14.62
C ARG A 229 17.05 -12.31 -15.98
N ASP A 230 16.41 -12.76 -17.04
CA ASP A 230 16.89 -12.55 -18.42
C ASP A 230 17.08 -11.05 -18.73
N GLN A 231 16.19 -10.19 -18.24
CA GLN A 231 16.33 -8.73 -18.44
C GLN A 231 17.54 -8.15 -17.72
N ILE A 232 17.85 -8.64 -16.52
CA ILE A 232 19.04 -8.22 -15.78
C ILE A 232 20.32 -8.72 -16.46
N GLU A 233 20.29 -9.96 -16.97
CA GLU A 233 21.42 -10.56 -17.68
C GLU A 233 21.69 -9.85 -19.01
N VAL A 234 20.66 -9.56 -19.81
CA VAL A 234 20.78 -8.78 -21.05
C VAL A 234 21.36 -7.39 -20.77
N ALA A 235 20.84 -6.67 -19.77
CA ALA A 235 21.37 -5.37 -19.41
C ALA A 235 22.87 -5.42 -19.01
N ARG A 236 23.30 -6.47 -18.31
CA ARG A 236 24.72 -6.68 -18.00
C ARG A 236 25.57 -6.99 -19.23
N LEU A 237 25.03 -7.76 -20.19
CA LEU A 237 25.72 -8.00 -21.47
C LEU A 237 25.88 -6.71 -22.28
N GLU A 238 24.93 -5.79 -22.18
CA GLU A 238 24.98 -4.44 -22.75
C GLU A 238 25.86 -3.47 -21.94
N SER A 239 26.62 -3.98 -20.94
CA SER A 239 27.54 -3.19 -20.08
C SER A 239 26.82 -2.16 -19.18
N ALA A 240 25.54 -2.36 -18.85
CA ALA A 240 24.85 -1.51 -17.89
C ALA A 240 25.45 -1.68 -16.48
N THR A 241 25.65 -0.56 -15.79
CA THR A 241 26.11 -0.56 -14.39
C THR A 241 24.99 -1.02 -13.44
N GLU A 242 25.33 -1.55 -12.27
CA GLU A 242 24.33 -1.94 -11.26
C GLU A 242 23.41 -0.75 -10.84
N PHE A 243 23.91 0.48 -10.89
CA PHE A 243 23.11 1.68 -10.66
C PHE A 243 22.06 1.90 -11.77
N GLN A 244 22.44 1.72 -13.04
CA GLN A 244 21.51 1.80 -14.18
C GLN A 244 20.48 0.69 -14.12
N ILE A 245 20.87 -0.55 -13.81
CA ILE A 245 19.98 -1.69 -13.62
C ILE A 245 18.97 -1.38 -12.47
N PHE A 246 19.45 -0.81 -11.38
CA PHE A 246 18.57 -0.44 -10.27
C PHE A 246 17.51 0.59 -10.69
N TRP A 247 17.93 1.72 -11.27
CA TRP A 247 17.00 2.82 -11.58
C TRP A 247 16.13 2.57 -12.81
N LEU A 248 16.66 1.94 -13.87
CA LEU A 248 15.97 1.78 -15.14
C LEU A 248 15.15 0.48 -15.21
N ILE A 249 15.55 -0.54 -14.44
CA ILE A 249 14.87 -1.84 -14.46
C ILE A 249 14.16 -2.09 -13.13
N LYS A 250 14.92 -2.21 -12.01
CA LYS A 250 14.35 -2.65 -10.73
C LYS A 250 13.29 -1.69 -10.21
N ILE A 251 13.53 -0.37 -10.22
CA ILE A 251 12.55 0.63 -9.75
C ILE A 251 11.28 0.61 -10.61
N ARG A 252 11.40 0.44 -11.92
CA ARG A 252 10.22 0.33 -12.80
C ARG A 252 9.37 -0.91 -12.49
N TYR A 253 10.01 -2.09 -12.38
CA TYR A 253 9.29 -3.32 -11.99
C TYR A 253 8.70 -3.27 -10.58
N LEU A 254 9.28 -2.47 -9.69
CA LEU A 254 8.80 -2.28 -8.33
C LEU A 254 7.74 -1.18 -8.19
N SER A 255 7.34 -0.46 -9.25
CA SER A 255 6.43 0.70 -9.16
C SER A 255 5.16 0.39 -8.36
N SER A 256 4.45 -0.67 -8.69
CA SER A 256 3.23 -1.10 -7.98
C SER A 256 3.51 -1.53 -6.53
N THR A 257 4.68 -2.16 -6.28
CA THR A 257 5.10 -2.52 -4.91
C THR A 257 5.44 -1.27 -4.10
N ILE A 258 6.13 -0.29 -4.70
CA ILE A 258 6.45 1.00 -4.08
C ILE A 258 5.16 1.74 -3.71
N LEU A 259 4.19 1.81 -4.64
CA LEU A 259 2.88 2.39 -4.38
C LEU A 259 2.20 1.70 -3.20
N PHE A 260 2.11 0.37 -3.22
CA PHE A 260 1.46 -0.42 -2.16
C PHE A 260 2.12 -0.18 -0.79
N VAL A 261 3.45 -0.26 -0.71
CA VAL A 261 4.22 -0.03 0.53
C VAL A 261 4.06 1.41 1.01
N THR A 262 4.01 2.38 0.09
CA THR A 262 3.79 3.80 0.42
C THR A 262 2.40 4.01 1.01
N ILE A 263 1.35 3.45 0.41
CA ILE A 263 -0.03 3.54 0.92
C ILE A 263 -0.13 2.88 2.30
N MET A 264 0.43 1.67 2.47
CA MET A 264 0.42 0.98 3.77
C MET A 264 1.18 1.75 4.84
N SER A 265 2.35 2.31 4.51
CA SER A 265 3.13 3.15 5.43
C SER A 265 2.41 4.46 5.77
N LEU A 266 1.70 5.06 4.79
CA LEU A 266 0.87 6.24 5.03
C LEU A 266 -0.28 5.93 5.99
N ILE A 267 -1.02 4.86 5.78
CA ILE A 267 -2.09 4.43 6.69
C ILE A 267 -1.55 4.16 8.09
N ASN A 268 -0.40 3.51 8.21
CA ASN A 268 0.25 3.24 9.50
C ASN A 268 0.74 4.53 10.18
N SER A 269 1.19 5.55 9.43
CA SER A 269 1.61 6.83 9.98
C SER A 269 0.46 7.59 10.66
N PHE A 270 -0.76 7.46 10.15
CA PHE A 270 -1.94 8.02 10.82
C PHE A 270 -2.34 7.24 12.08
N LYS A 271 -2.00 5.95 12.16
CA LYS A 271 -2.29 5.10 13.33
C LYS A 271 -1.25 5.19 14.45
N VAL A 272 -0.21 6.00 14.30
CA VAL A 272 0.88 6.17 15.30
C VAL A 272 0.39 6.75 16.63
N PHE A 273 -0.85 7.22 16.69
CA PHE A 273 -1.51 7.68 17.91
C PHE A 273 -1.37 6.71 19.09
N ARG A 274 -1.50 5.39 18.86
CA ARG A 274 -1.36 4.39 19.94
C ARG A 274 -0.01 4.51 20.65
N GLU A 275 1.05 4.67 19.89
CA GLU A 275 2.42 4.78 20.37
C GLU A 275 2.63 6.11 21.10
N THR A 276 2.20 7.22 20.53
CA THR A 276 2.32 8.55 21.14
C THR A 276 1.45 8.68 22.39
N TYR A 277 0.26 8.11 22.37
CA TYR A 277 -0.66 8.10 23.52
C TYR A 277 -0.09 7.30 24.70
N LEU A 278 0.43 6.09 24.46
CA LEU A 278 1.06 5.27 25.50
C LEU A 278 2.35 5.91 26.04
N MET A 279 3.03 6.72 25.23
CA MET A 279 4.27 7.38 25.61
C MET A 279 4.05 8.67 26.43
N SER A 280 3.02 9.45 26.09
CA SER A 280 2.88 10.84 26.56
C SER A 280 1.46 11.19 27.06
N GLY A 281 0.50 10.26 27.04
CA GLY A 281 -0.87 10.44 27.52
C GLY A 281 -1.78 11.24 26.58
N ASP A 282 -2.90 11.75 27.16
CA ASP A 282 -3.98 12.44 26.43
C ASP A 282 -3.57 13.81 25.87
N TYR A 283 -2.70 14.51 26.58
CA TYR A 283 -2.22 15.86 26.27
C TYR A 283 -0.70 15.88 26.22
N PRO A 284 -0.10 15.30 25.16
CA PRO A 284 1.35 15.32 24.98
C PRO A 284 1.85 16.75 24.72
N TYR A 285 3.18 16.91 24.70
CA TYR A 285 3.79 18.15 24.22
C TYR A 285 3.30 18.48 22.79
N ASP A 286 3.17 19.76 22.48
CA ASP A 286 2.58 20.25 21.22
C ASP A 286 3.07 19.51 19.96
N ALA A 287 4.36 19.22 19.87
CA ALA A 287 4.93 18.51 18.71
C ALA A 287 4.45 17.04 18.55
N LEU A 288 3.92 16.43 19.61
CA LEU A 288 3.36 15.07 19.61
C LEU A 288 1.84 15.05 19.52
N TYR A 289 1.18 16.20 19.58
CA TYR A 289 -0.26 16.29 19.51
C TYR A 289 -0.72 16.03 18.06
N MET A 290 -1.08 14.79 17.77
CA MET A 290 -1.48 14.30 16.44
C MET A 290 -2.98 14.40 16.22
N LEU A 291 -3.43 14.24 14.97
CA LEU A 291 -4.85 14.34 14.61
C LEU A 291 -5.74 13.36 15.37
N GLN A 292 -5.27 12.14 15.62
CA GLN A 292 -6.02 11.18 16.43
C GLN A 292 -6.08 11.55 17.93
N HIS A 293 -5.11 12.31 18.48
CA HIS A 293 -5.25 12.89 19.83
C HIS A 293 -6.40 13.87 19.88
N PHE A 294 -6.48 14.78 18.89
CA PHE A 294 -7.61 15.72 18.79
C PHE A 294 -8.94 14.97 18.73
N MET A 295 -9.04 13.93 17.90
CA MET A 295 -10.25 13.13 17.76
C MET A 295 -10.60 12.38 19.05
N ASN A 296 -9.63 11.76 19.71
CA ASN A 296 -9.82 11.07 21.00
C ASN A 296 -10.29 12.01 22.09
N ASN A 297 -9.68 13.19 22.21
CA ASN A 297 -10.06 14.19 23.22
C ASN A 297 -11.45 14.79 22.93
N THR A 298 -11.78 14.99 21.64
CA THR A 298 -13.12 15.44 21.22
C THR A 298 -14.17 14.36 21.50
N PHE A 299 -13.84 13.08 21.30
CA PHE A 299 -14.73 11.96 21.65
C PHE A 299 -15.01 11.93 23.17
N ARG A 300 -13.97 12.07 24.00
CA ARG A 300 -14.11 12.11 25.47
C ARG A 300 -14.92 13.30 25.96
N SER A 301 -14.88 14.42 25.24
CA SER A 301 -15.72 15.58 25.53
C SER A 301 -17.14 15.46 24.99
N LEU A 302 -17.51 14.32 24.38
CA LEU A 302 -18.84 14.03 23.83
C LEU A 302 -19.32 15.02 22.75
N ASP A 303 -18.38 15.74 22.10
CA ASP A 303 -18.68 16.63 20.97
C ASP A 303 -18.66 15.83 19.65
N TYR A 304 -19.73 15.07 19.44
CA TYR A 304 -19.83 14.16 18.29
C TYR A 304 -19.84 14.88 16.94
N GLN A 305 -20.36 16.10 16.83
CA GLN A 305 -20.40 16.87 15.59
C GLN A 305 -18.99 17.29 15.17
N LYS A 306 -18.22 17.80 16.12
CA LYS A 306 -16.82 18.18 15.92
C LYS A 306 -15.96 16.98 15.59
N LEU A 307 -16.14 15.85 16.30
CA LEU A 307 -15.46 14.59 16.03
C LEU A 307 -15.76 14.09 14.63
N SER A 308 -17.06 14.02 14.26
CA SER A 308 -17.51 13.52 12.97
C SER A 308 -17.00 14.38 11.82
N SER A 309 -17.03 15.70 11.97
CA SER A 309 -16.49 16.62 10.96
C SER A 309 -14.98 16.44 10.79
N ALA A 310 -14.22 16.29 11.89
CA ALA A 310 -12.78 16.00 11.82
C ALA A 310 -12.49 14.64 11.15
N ALA A 311 -13.30 13.62 11.45
CA ALA A 311 -13.15 12.29 10.85
C ALA A 311 -13.42 12.29 9.34
N VAL A 312 -14.47 12.98 8.89
CA VAL A 312 -14.77 13.13 7.45
C VAL A 312 -13.68 13.93 6.74
N MET A 313 -13.17 15.02 7.33
CA MET A 313 -12.05 15.79 6.78
C MET A 313 -10.79 14.92 6.63
N MET A 314 -10.46 14.11 7.63
CA MET A 314 -9.35 13.17 7.59
C MET A 314 -9.55 12.12 6.49
N ALA A 315 -10.74 11.55 6.37
CA ALA A 315 -11.06 10.56 5.34
C ALA A 315 -10.94 11.14 3.93
N LEU A 316 -11.46 12.34 3.72
CA LEU A 316 -11.35 13.05 2.43
C LEU A 316 -9.88 13.35 2.08
N PHE A 317 -9.10 13.82 3.07
CA PHE A 317 -7.66 14.05 2.88
C PHE A 317 -6.94 12.76 2.46
N MET A 318 -7.21 11.64 3.13
CA MET A 318 -6.62 10.33 2.79
C MET A 318 -7.02 9.86 1.39
N ILE A 319 -8.29 10.02 1.01
CA ILE A 319 -8.77 9.68 -0.34
C ILE A 319 -8.04 10.50 -1.40
N VAL A 320 -7.86 11.81 -1.17
CA VAL A 320 -7.15 12.68 -2.12
C VAL A 320 -5.68 12.27 -2.24
N VAL A 321 -4.99 12.03 -1.12
CA VAL A 321 -3.57 11.66 -1.14
C VAL A 321 -3.37 10.29 -1.79
N ILE A 322 -4.17 9.29 -1.43
CA ILE A 322 -4.10 7.95 -2.02
C ILE A 322 -4.44 8.01 -3.51
N GLY A 323 -5.49 8.76 -3.89
CA GLY A 323 -5.85 8.99 -5.29
C GLY A 323 -4.72 9.64 -6.09
N ALA A 324 -4.04 10.64 -5.52
CA ALA A 324 -2.87 11.28 -6.15
C ALA A 324 -1.70 10.30 -6.33
N LEU A 325 -1.46 9.41 -5.36
CA LEU A 325 -0.44 8.36 -5.46
C LEU A 325 -0.76 7.36 -6.59
N PHE A 326 -2.02 6.94 -6.73
CA PHE A 326 -2.44 6.07 -7.84
C PHE A 326 -2.28 6.77 -9.20
N LEU A 327 -2.66 8.03 -9.32
CA LEU A 327 -2.48 8.79 -10.55
C LEU A 327 -1.00 8.99 -10.91
N ALA A 328 -0.14 9.14 -9.90
CA ALA A 328 1.30 9.23 -10.12
C ALA A 328 1.86 7.90 -10.63
N GLU A 329 1.47 6.78 -10.02
CA GLU A 329 1.92 5.43 -10.44
C GLU A 329 1.47 5.10 -11.86
N ASP A 330 0.21 5.36 -12.23
CA ASP A 330 -0.31 5.12 -13.57
C ASP A 330 0.49 5.87 -14.67
N ARG A 331 1.03 7.05 -14.35
CA ARG A 331 1.92 7.77 -15.28
C ARG A 331 3.31 7.16 -15.41
N PHE A 332 3.85 6.61 -14.31
CA PHE A 332 5.18 5.98 -14.32
C PHE A 332 5.17 4.52 -14.77
N GLY A 333 4.02 3.82 -14.65
CA GLY A 333 3.87 2.40 -14.97
C GLY A 333 3.49 2.11 -16.44
N ARG A 334 2.92 3.07 -17.18
CA ARG A 334 2.45 2.87 -18.57
C ARG A 334 3.54 2.54 -19.58
N ASP A 335 4.80 2.78 -19.26
CA ASP A 335 5.93 2.51 -20.16
C ASP A 335 6.37 1.04 -20.15
N LEU A 336 5.63 0.14 -19.46
CA LEU A 336 5.98 -1.28 -19.29
C LEU A 336 5.01 -2.26 -20.03
N GLU A 337 3.87 -1.77 -20.54
CA GLU A 337 2.96 -2.51 -21.42
C GLU A 337 3.26 -2.19 -22.89
#